data_9d3863f3001c1f21ba66f6ed87fa6432
#
_entry.id   9d3863f3001c1f21ba66f6ed87fa6432
#
_cell.length_a   1.000
_cell.length_b   1.000
_cell.length_c   1.000
_cell.angle_alpha   90.00
_cell.angle_beta   90.00
_cell.angle_gamma   90.00
#
_symmetry.space_group_name_H-M   'P 1'
#
loop_
_entity.id
_entity.type
_entity.pdbx_description
1 polymer ?
#
loop_
_entity_poly.entity_id
_entity_poly.type
_entity_poly.pdbx_seq_one_letter_code
_entity_poly.pdbx_strand_id
1 'polypeptide(L)'
;MKTRESYKIVVIGAGTAGISSTAHLLRNVPLLKDSIAIIDPSKKHYFQPLWSLVGGGIVSKESTMRDQELLIPKGATWIPKSVVKLFPDENKLLLDDGLLLEYEILIVAAGIQINWDGIKGLKESIGTNGVCSNYSYKYVDSTWKEIEKFKGGNAVFTHPNTPIKCGGAPQKIMYLAEEYFSNSGVRNKSEVMFYTANANIFQVPRYANTLEQVLERKQIITNYHKNLVEIIAEKKEAIFEDTQTLKRETVPYSMIHVVPPMGPPSFIKESEISDSQGWVDISPYTLQHVKYKNIFGLGDCTNLPTSKTGAAIRKQIPVLKQNIMDVLNGRDLH
;
A
#
# COMPACT_ATOMS: atom_id res chain seq x y z
N MET A 1 14.49 -27.28 6.23
CA MET A 1 15.86 -26.98 5.73
C MET A 1 16.51 -26.03 6.73
N LYS A 2 17.80 -26.18 7.07
CA LYS A 2 18.53 -25.15 7.83
C LYS A 2 18.63 -23.91 6.96
N THR A 3 18.26 -22.76 7.48
CA THR A 3 18.43 -21.45 6.81
C THR A 3 19.93 -21.20 6.66
N ARG A 4 20.38 -20.90 5.45
CA ARG A 4 21.76 -20.46 5.21
C ARG A 4 21.97 -19.09 5.84
N GLU A 5 23.16 -18.80 6.32
CA GLU A 5 23.51 -17.51 6.92
C GLU A 5 23.89 -16.45 5.87
N SER A 6 24.06 -16.83 4.59
CA SER A 6 24.45 -15.94 3.51
C SER A 6 23.78 -16.30 2.19
N TYR A 7 23.38 -15.28 1.43
CA TYR A 7 22.83 -15.39 0.08
C TYR A 7 23.45 -14.34 -0.86
N LYS A 8 23.52 -14.67 -2.14
CA LYS A 8 23.96 -13.70 -3.15
C LYS A 8 22.99 -12.54 -3.27
N ILE A 9 21.69 -12.82 -3.27
CA ILE A 9 20.64 -11.80 -3.29
C ILE A 9 19.65 -12.08 -2.15
N VAL A 10 19.38 -11.06 -1.34
CA VAL A 10 18.30 -11.07 -0.37
C VAL A 10 17.22 -10.09 -0.80
N VAL A 11 15.97 -10.53 -0.78
CA VAL A 11 14.79 -9.74 -1.12
C VAL A 11 13.94 -9.59 0.13
N ILE A 12 13.69 -8.37 0.59
CA ILE A 12 12.80 -8.09 1.72
C ILE A 12 11.40 -7.82 1.19
N GLY A 13 10.47 -8.70 1.56
CA GLY A 13 9.07 -8.65 1.15
C GLY A 13 8.74 -9.61 0.01
N ALA A 14 7.75 -10.48 0.24
CA ALA A 14 7.18 -11.39 -0.76
C ALA A 14 5.82 -10.91 -1.28
N GLY A 15 5.65 -9.60 -1.36
CA GLY A 15 4.54 -8.96 -2.07
C GLY A 15 4.74 -9.00 -3.59
N THR A 16 3.90 -8.26 -4.32
CA THR A 16 3.97 -8.16 -5.79
C THR A 16 5.39 -7.79 -6.27
N ALA A 17 6.04 -6.84 -5.62
CA ALA A 17 7.36 -6.36 -6.00
C ALA A 17 8.44 -7.45 -5.82
N GLY A 18 8.52 -8.06 -4.64
CA GLY A 18 9.57 -9.05 -4.35
C GLY A 18 9.42 -10.34 -5.14
N ILE A 19 8.21 -10.91 -5.22
CA ILE A 19 7.97 -12.13 -6.02
C ILE A 19 8.29 -11.89 -7.50
N SER A 20 7.78 -10.78 -8.05
CA SER A 20 7.95 -10.52 -9.48
C SER A 20 9.40 -10.21 -9.84
N SER A 21 10.13 -9.43 -9.02
CA SER A 21 11.55 -9.17 -9.25
C SER A 21 12.38 -10.46 -9.18
N THR A 22 12.15 -11.29 -8.18
CA THR A 22 12.83 -12.60 -8.05
C THR A 22 12.54 -13.51 -9.22
N ALA A 23 11.29 -13.62 -9.67
CA ALA A 23 10.90 -14.42 -10.82
C ALA A 23 11.59 -13.94 -12.12
N HIS A 24 11.69 -12.62 -12.29
CA HIS A 24 12.39 -12.03 -13.44
C HIS A 24 13.91 -12.28 -13.39
N LEU A 25 14.55 -12.17 -12.22
CA LEU A 25 15.97 -12.46 -12.05
C LEU A 25 16.27 -13.93 -12.35
N LEU A 26 15.56 -14.87 -11.73
CA LEU A 26 15.78 -16.31 -11.93
C LEU A 26 15.56 -16.75 -13.40
N ARG A 27 14.59 -16.14 -14.07
CA ARG A 27 14.31 -16.44 -15.50
C ARG A 27 15.42 -15.96 -16.44
N ASN A 28 16.05 -14.83 -16.12
CA ASN A 28 17.05 -14.20 -17.00
C ASN A 28 18.50 -14.51 -16.59
N VAL A 29 18.73 -14.95 -15.36
CA VAL A 29 20.06 -15.28 -14.80
C VAL A 29 20.00 -16.64 -14.11
N PRO A 30 20.06 -17.76 -14.86
CA PRO A 30 19.94 -19.11 -14.28
C PRO A 30 20.95 -19.43 -13.18
N LEU A 31 22.12 -18.79 -13.20
CA LEU A 31 23.17 -18.94 -12.17
C LEU A 31 22.74 -18.43 -10.78
N LEU A 32 21.66 -17.66 -10.68
CA LEU A 32 21.10 -17.21 -9.41
C LEU A 32 20.21 -18.26 -8.73
N LYS A 33 19.95 -19.40 -9.40
CA LYS A 33 19.18 -20.49 -8.80
C LYS A 33 19.81 -20.92 -7.47
N ASP A 34 18.95 -21.06 -6.45
CA ASP A 34 19.31 -21.42 -5.07
C ASP A 34 20.24 -20.42 -4.35
N SER A 35 20.43 -19.21 -4.92
CA SER A 35 21.26 -18.12 -4.38
C SER A 35 20.45 -16.90 -3.96
N ILE A 36 19.12 -16.95 -4.11
CA ILE A 36 18.20 -15.86 -3.72
C ILE A 36 17.38 -16.28 -2.51
N ALA A 37 17.34 -15.45 -1.47
CA ALA A 37 16.38 -15.55 -0.37
C ALA A 37 15.30 -14.47 -0.47
N ILE A 38 14.06 -14.82 -0.17
CA ILE A 38 12.94 -13.87 0.00
C ILE A 38 12.50 -13.96 1.46
N ILE A 39 12.46 -12.81 2.15
CA ILE A 39 12.07 -12.71 3.56
C ILE A 39 10.70 -12.07 3.63
N ASP A 40 9.73 -12.78 4.21
CA ASP A 40 8.38 -12.26 4.48
C ASP A 40 7.70 -13.14 5.52
N PRO A 41 7.19 -12.56 6.64
CA PRO A 41 6.55 -13.34 7.70
C PRO A 41 5.18 -13.89 7.33
N SER A 42 4.53 -13.35 6.29
CA SER A 42 3.17 -13.72 5.94
C SER A 42 3.12 -15.07 5.22
N LYS A 43 2.32 -16.00 5.76
CA LYS A 43 2.02 -17.27 5.10
C LYS A 43 0.98 -17.15 3.99
N LYS A 44 0.37 -15.98 3.84
CA LYS A 44 -0.65 -15.69 2.82
C LYS A 44 -0.24 -14.50 1.98
N HIS A 45 -0.42 -14.64 0.69
CA HIS A 45 -0.29 -13.55 -0.28
C HIS A 45 -1.66 -12.97 -0.58
N TYR A 46 -1.75 -11.65 -0.59
CA TYR A 46 -2.99 -10.93 -0.87
C TYR A 46 -2.86 -10.10 -2.15
N PHE A 47 -3.72 -10.37 -3.12
CA PHE A 47 -3.83 -9.53 -4.31
C PHE A 47 -4.68 -8.29 -4.02
N GLN A 48 -4.08 -7.33 -3.36
CA GLN A 48 -4.72 -6.12 -2.82
C GLN A 48 -5.47 -5.26 -3.85
N PRO A 49 -5.09 -5.18 -5.15
CA PRO A 49 -5.85 -4.41 -6.14
C PRO A 49 -7.33 -4.79 -6.26
N LEU A 50 -7.70 -6.01 -5.90
CA LEU A 50 -9.11 -6.46 -5.89
C LEU A 50 -9.90 -6.01 -4.66
N TRP A 51 -9.27 -5.48 -3.62
CA TRP A 51 -9.98 -5.15 -2.38
C TRP A 51 -11.04 -4.06 -2.54
N SER A 52 -10.87 -3.13 -3.51
CA SER A 52 -11.95 -2.21 -3.86
C SER A 52 -13.19 -2.94 -4.40
N LEU A 53 -12.98 -4.02 -5.19
CA LEU A 53 -14.08 -4.83 -5.73
C LEU A 53 -14.71 -5.73 -4.66
N VAL A 54 -13.92 -6.22 -3.69
CA VAL A 54 -14.47 -6.91 -2.50
C VAL A 54 -15.34 -5.95 -1.70
N GLY A 55 -14.83 -4.75 -1.41
CA GLY A 55 -15.57 -3.70 -0.72
C GLY A 55 -16.83 -3.24 -1.45
N GLY A 56 -16.86 -3.37 -2.78
CA GLY A 56 -18.04 -3.11 -3.63
C GLY A 56 -18.95 -4.33 -3.85
N GLY A 57 -18.69 -5.47 -3.19
CA GLY A 57 -19.53 -6.68 -3.32
C GLY A 57 -19.41 -7.44 -4.64
N ILE A 58 -18.39 -7.16 -5.45
CA ILE A 58 -18.25 -7.73 -6.82
C ILE A 58 -17.50 -9.06 -6.81
N VAL A 59 -16.48 -9.20 -5.95
CA VAL A 59 -15.69 -10.43 -5.81
C VAL A 59 -15.59 -10.86 -4.36
N SER A 60 -15.41 -12.15 -4.11
CA SER A 60 -15.25 -12.66 -2.75
C SER A 60 -13.84 -12.32 -2.21
N LYS A 61 -13.75 -12.13 -0.93
CA LYS A 61 -12.50 -11.88 -0.20
C LYS A 61 -11.49 -13.01 -0.40
N GLU A 62 -11.96 -14.25 -0.34
CA GLU A 62 -11.14 -15.46 -0.47
C GLU A 62 -10.46 -15.55 -1.84
N SER A 63 -11.12 -15.04 -2.90
CA SER A 63 -10.53 -15.00 -4.25
C SER A 63 -9.27 -14.17 -4.35
N THR A 64 -9.05 -13.25 -3.41
CA THR A 64 -7.89 -12.33 -3.36
C THR A 64 -6.69 -12.88 -2.59
N MET A 65 -6.81 -14.08 -1.99
CA MET A 65 -5.79 -14.70 -1.15
C MET A 65 -5.24 -15.98 -1.78
N ARG A 66 -3.96 -16.22 -1.59
CA ARG A 66 -3.25 -17.46 -1.97
C ARG A 66 -2.26 -17.83 -0.87
N ASP A 67 -1.86 -19.11 -0.81
CA ASP A 67 -0.73 -19.53 0.02
C ASP A 67 0.56 -18.93 -0.54
N GLN A 68 1.33 -18.28 0.34
CA GLN A 68 2.57 -17.59 -0.03
C GLN A 68 3.59 -18.54 -0.65
N GLU A 69 3.73 -19.74 -0.08
CA GLU A 69 4.66 -20.78 -0.54
C GLU A 69 4.45 -21.16 -2.01
N LEU A 70 3.19 -21.20 -2.46
CA LEU A 70 2.85 -21.53 -3.86
C LEU A 70 3.28 -20.45 -4.86
N LEU A 71 3.56 -19.26 -4.39
CA LEU A 71 3.93 -18.11 -5.22
C LEU A 71 5.43 -17.81 -5.21
N ILE A 72 6.17 -18.43 -4.31
CA ILE A 72 7.64 -18.28 -4.27
C ILE A 72 8.23 -18.89 -5.56
N PRO A 73 9.03 -18.12 -6.32
CA PRO A 73 9.63 -18.62 -7.54
C PRO A 73 10.54 -19.81 -7.27
N LYS A 74 10.42 -20.88 -8.09
CA LYS A 74 11.28 -22.07 -7.99
C LYS A 74 12.73 -21.67 -8.14
N GLY A 75 13.59 -22.06 -7.18
CA GLY A 75 15.01 -21.68 -7.12
C GLY A 75 15.26 -20.46 -6.22
N ALA A 76 14.24 -19.94 -5.52
CA ALA A 76 14.40 -19.02 -4.39
C ALA A 76 14.07 -19.73 -3.08
N THR A 77 14.75 -19.34 -2.00
CA THR A 77 14.45 -19.79 -0.63
C THR A 77 13.52 -18.79 0.05
N TRP A 78 12.37 -19.23 0.53
CA TRP A 78 11.51 -18.39 1.36
C TRP A 78 11.90 -18.51 2.83
N ILE A 79 12.12 -17.38 3.49
CA ILE A 79 12.38 -17.27 4.93
C ILE A 79 11.15 -16.59 5.56
N PRO A 80 10.28 -17.38 6.28
CA PRO A 80 9.02 -16.86 6.85
C PRO A 80 9.28 -16.11 8.17
N LYS A 81 10.06 -15.03 8.10
CA LYS A 81 10.52 -14.21 9.22
C LYS A 81 10.37 -12.73 8.90
N SER A 82 10.40 -11.90 9.95
CA SER A 82 10.43 -10.45 9.82
C SER A 82 11.86 -9.91 9.89
N VAL A 83 12.15 -8.90 9.08
CA VAL A 83 13.38 -8.11 9.24
C VAL A 83 13.16 -7.12 10.37
N VAL A 84 14.07 -7.13 11.35
CA VAL A 84 14.02 -6.24 12.52
C VAL A 84 14.97 -5.05 12.35
N LYS A 85 16.17 -5.31 11.81
CA LYS A 85 17.20 -4.27 11.66
C LYS A 85 18.07 -4.52 10.43
N LEU A 86 18.55 -3.44 9.82
CA LEU A 86 19.51 -3.45 8.73
C LEU A 86 20.88 -2.95 9.21
N PHE A 87 21.96 -3.55 8.70
CA PHE A 87 23.34 -3.15 8.90
C PHE A 87 23.99 -3.01 7.51
N PRO A 88 23.67 -1.92 6.78
CA PRO A 88 24.05 -1.81 5.36
C PRO A 88 25.56 -1.73 5.14
N ASP A 89 26.32 -1.15 6.06
CA ASP A 89 27.79 -1.07 5.97
C ASP A 89 28.46 -2.46 6.14
N GLU A 90 27.76 -3.41 6.80
CA GLU A 90 28.25 -4.77 7.00
C GLU A 90 27.63 -5.79 6.00
N ASN A 91 26.71 -5.34 5.13
CA ASN A 91 25.91 -6.20 4.24
C ASN A 91 25.12 -7.27 5.00
N LYS A 92 24.54 -6.92 6.15
CA LYS A 92 23.79 -7.82 7.04
C LYS A 92 22.41 -7.27 7.39
N LEU A 93 21.52 -8.18 7.77
CA LEU A 93 20.24 -7.85 8.38
C LEU A 93 19.93 -8.83 9.52
N LEU A 94 19.18 -8.33 10.50
CA LEU A 94 18.73 -9.11 11.65
C LEU A 94 17.27 -9.52 11.46
N LEU A 95 16.99 -10.80 11.66
CA LEU A 95 15.64 -11.36 11.68
C LEU A 95 15.06 -11.41 13.11
N ASP A 96 13.75 -11.58 13.20
CA ASP A 96 13.00 -11.61 14.46
C ASP A 96 13.30 -12.81 15.38
N ASP A 97 13.99 -13.82 14.87
CA ASP A 97 14.51 -14.94 15.68
C ASP A 97 15.98 -14.78 16.12
N GLY A 98 16.57 -13.62 15.83
CA GLY A 98 17.96 -13.30 16.19
C GLY A 98 19.00 -13.77 15.17
N LEU A 99 18.59 -14.38 14.03
CA LEU A 99 19.51 -14.77 12.98
C LEU A 99 20.03 -13.52 12.24
N LEU A 100 21.35 -13.40 12.12
CA LEU A 100 22.01 -12.47 11.23
C LEU A 100 22.17 -13.12 9.85
N LEU A 101 21.63 -12.47 8.83
CA LEU A 101 21.69 -12.92 7.45
C LEU A 101 22.57 -11.97 6.62
N GLU A 102 23.55 -12.53 5.92
CA GLU A 102 24.46 -11.79 5.03
C GLU A 102 23.95 -11.79 3.58
N TYR A 103 24.28 -10.73 2.82
CA TYR A 103 23.95 -10.59 1.41
C TYR A 103 25.07 -9.94 0.62
N GLU A 104 25.20 -10.29 -0.68
CA GLU A 104 26.00 -9.51 -1.61
C GLU A 104 25.17 -8.35 -2.19
N ILE A 105 23.88 -8.61 -2.54
CA ILE A 105 22.92 -7.63 -3.05
C ILE A 105 21.65 -7.69 -2.22
N LEU A 106 21.13 -6.53 -1.84
CA LEU A 106 19.85 -6.39 -1.15
C LEU A 106 18.80 -5.73 -2.05
N ILE A 107 17.61 -6.33 -2.13
CA ILE A 107 16.43 -5.74 -2.78
C ILE A 107 15.38 -5.45 -1.71
N VAL A 108 15.06 -4.18 -1.52
CA VAL A 108 14.03 -3.77 -0.56
C VAL A 108 12.69 -3.59 -1.28
N ALA A 109 11.73 -4.48 -0.98
CA ALA A 109 10.41 -4.56 -1.59
C ALA A 109 9.30 -4.71 -0.54
N ALA A 110 9.49 -4.11 0.64
CA ALA A 110 8.68 -4.31 1.85
C ALA A 110 7.28 -3.68 1.81
N GLY A 111 6.94 -2.95 0.73
CA GLY A 111 5.63 -2.31 0.60
C GLY A 111 5.46 -1.08 1.51
N ILE A 112 4.22 -0.80 1.91
CA ILE A 112 3.84 0.36 2.72
C ILE A 112 3.16 -0.11 4.01
N GLN A 113 3.42 0.57 5.11
CA GLN A 113 2.81 0.30 6.40
C GLN A 113 1.53 1.12 6.59
N ILE A 114 0.46 0.49 7.04
CA ILE A 114 -0.79 1.16 7.39
C ILE A 114 -0.72 1.58 8.86
N ASN A 115 -1.02 2.86 9.13
CA ASN A 115 -1.07 3.40 10.48
C ASN A 115 -2.53 3.55 10.95
N TRP A 116 -3.08 2.48 11.53
CA TRP A 116 -4.45 2.49 12.05
C TRP A 116 -4.62 3.41 13.26
N ASP A 117 -3.57 3.63 14.03
CA ASP A 117 -3.56 4.51 15.20
C ASP A 117 -3.37 5.99 14.81
N GLY A 118 -3.14 6.29 13.53
CA GLY A 118 -2.98 7.66 13.02
C GLY A 118 -4.28 8.47 12.95
N ILE A 119 -5.43 7.84 13.16
CA ILE A 119 -6.74 8.48 13.33
C ILE A 119 -7.31 7.99 14.66
N LYS A 120 -7.55 8.91 15.59
CA LYS A 120 -8.08 8.58 16.91
C LYS A 120 -9.45 7.90 16.79
N GLY A 121 -9.64 6.78 17.48
CA GLY A 121 -10.90 6.02 17.48
C GLY A 121 -11.13 5.14 16.25
N LEU A 122 -10.25 5.15 15.23
CA LEU A 122 -10.42 4.34 14.02
C LEU A 122 -10.27 2.85 14.31
N LYS A 123 -9.18 2.45 14.96
CA LYS A 123 -8.78 1.05 15.12
C LYS A 123 -9.84 0.23 15.86
N GLU A 124 -10.45 0.83 16.87
CA GLU A 124 -11.47 0.23 17.71
C GLU A 124 -12.84 0.17 17.05
N SER A 125 -13.09 1.05 16.06
CA SER A 125 -14.42 1.22 15.46
C SER A 125 -14.60 0.49 14.12
N ILE A 126 -13.53 0.04 13.46
CA ILE A 126 -13.66 -0.60 12.14
C ILE A 126 -14.56 -1.83 12.18
N GLY A 127 -15.58 -1.83 11.35
CA GLY A 127 -16.60 -2.88 11.27
C GLY A 127 -17.79 -2.68 12.20
N THR A 128 -17.84 -1.57 12.94
CA THR A 128 -18.94 -1.20 13.85
C THR A 128 -19.43 0.22 13.57
N ASN A 129 -20.65 0.54 13.98
CA ASN A 129 -21.24 1.88 13.94
C ASN A 129 -21.13 2.61 12.58
N GLY A 130 -21.09 1.86 11.47
CA GLY A 130 -20.97 2.44 10.12
C GLY A 130 -19.54 2.73 9.68
N VAL A 131 -18.52 2.43 10.49
CA VAL A 131 -17.11 2.63 10.15
C VAL A 131 -16.56 1.41 9.40
N CYS A 132 -16.01 1.64 8.21
CA CYS A 132 -15.46 0.55 7.38
C CYS A 132 -14.17 0.95 6.66
N SER A 133 -13.42 -0.05 6.20
CA SER A 133 -12.22 0.15 5.39
C SER A 133 -11.92 -1.10 4.56
N ASN A 134 -11.60 -0.92 3.29
CA ASN A 134 -11.15 -2.00 2.40
C ASN A 134 -9.61 -2.09 2.27
N TYR A 135 -8.86 -1.44 3.16
CA TYR A 135 -7.40 -1.37 3.09
C TYR A 135 -6.66 -2.52 3.80
N SER A 136 -7.40 -3.46 4.40
CA SER A 136 -6.84 -4.67 5.01
C SER A 136 -7.72 -5.88 4.73
N TYR A 137 -7.09 -7.03 4.50
CA TYR A 137 -7.81 -8.30 4.36
C TYR A 137 -8.68 -8.60 5.59
N LYS A 138 -8.23 -8.22 6.78
CA LYS A 138 -9.01 -8.39 8.02
C LYS A 138 -10.34 -7.64 7.98
N TYR A 139 -10.36 -6.45 7.39
CA TYR A 139 -11.48 -5.51 7.46
C TYR A 139 -12.26 -5.33 6.15
N VAL A 140 -11.75 -5.85 5.03
CA VAL A 140 -12.30 -5.58 3.69
C VAL A 140 -13.81 -5.86 3.56
N ASP A 141 -14.30 -6.91 4.23
CA ASP A 141 -15.74 -7.27 4.22
C ASP A 141 -16.61 -6.22 4.92
N SER A 142 -16.03 -5.43 5.85
CA SER A 142 -16.80 -4.39 6.56
C SER A 142 -17.35 -3.35 5.59
N THR A 143 -16.62 -3.06 4.52
CA THR A 143 -17.02 -2.06 3.53
C THR A 143 -18.29 -2.48 2.81
N TRP A 144 -18.33 -3.70 2.27
CA TRP A 144 -19.54 -4.20 1.62
C TRP A 144 -20.73 -4.28 2.57
N LYS A 145 -20.49 -4.80 3.78
CA LYS A 145 -21.54 -4.90 4.82
C LYS A 145 -22.17 -3.55 5.16
N GLU A 146 -21.39 -2.49 5.23
CA GLU A 146 -21.92 -1.14 5.51
C GLU A 146 -22.60 -0.54 4.28
N ILE A 147 -22.09 -0.76 3.06
CA ILE A 147 -22.74 -0.32 1.81
C ILE A 147 -24.11 -1.03 1.65
N GLU A 148 -24.17 -2.34 1.85
CA GLU A 148 -25.40 -3.14 1.71
C GLU A 148 -26.48 -2.76 2.73
N LYS A 149 -26.08 -2.47 3.96
CA LYS A 149 -27.00 -2.05 5.05
C LYS A 149 -27.45 -0.60 4.95
N PHE A 150 -26.77 0.22 4.16
CA PHE A 150 -27.02 1.66 4.12
C PHE A 150 -28.46 1.96 3.65
N LYS A 151 -29.16 2.83 4.39
CA LYS A 151 -30.60 3.16 4.17
C LYS A 151 -30.81 4.64 3.84
N GLY A 152 -29.73 5.41 3.74
CA GLY A 152 -29.74 6.85 3.48
C GLY A 152 -28.98 7.66 4.53
N GLY A 153 -28.94 8.97 4.35
CA GLY A 153 -28.13 9.90 5.14
C GLY A 153 -26.74 10.09 4.56
N ASN A 154 -25.77 10.46 5.38
CA ASN A 154 -24.42 10.80 4.93
C ASN A 154 -23.55 9.56 4.75
N ALA A 155 -23.13 9.29 3.52
CA ALA A 155 -22.13 8.30 3.16
C ALA A 155 -20.80 9.02 2.90
N VAL A 156 -19.86 8.94 3.86
CA VAL A 156 -18.60 9.67 3.84
C VAL A 156 -17.48 8.76 3.37
N PHE A 157 -16.66 9.23 2.41
CA PHE A 157 -15.46 8.57 1.92
C PHE A 157 -14.25 9.48 2.10
N THR A 158 -13.10 8.93 2.51
CA THR A 158 -11.96 9.75 2.92
C THR A 158 -10.70 9.48 2.10
N HIS A 159 -9.80 10.48 2.04
CA HIS A 159 -8.46 10.38 1.52
C HIS A 159 -7.51 11.19 2.41
N PRO A 160 -6.51 10.56 3.08
CA PRO A 160 -5.64 11.22 4.05
C PRO A 160 -4.58 12.12 3.39
N ASN A 161 -3.87 12.89 4.20
CA ASN A 161 -2.74 13.75 3.80
C ASN A 161 -1.39 13.02 3.66
N THR A 162 -1.38 11.68 3.71
CA THR A 162 -0.18 10.86 3.53
C THR A 162 -0.16 10.19 2.16
N PRO A 163 1.00 9.74 1.67
CA PRO A 163 1.04 8.79 0.58
C PRO A 163 0.22 7.54 0.92
N ILE A 164 -0.47 6.98 -0.08
CA ILE A 164 -1.25 5.75 0.08
C ILE A 164 -0.95 4.76 -1.05
N LYS A 165 -1.17 3.48 -0.79
CA LYS A 165 -1.19 2.49 -1.87
C LYS A 165 -2.42 2.73 -2.76
N CYS A 166 -2.18 2.97 -4.06
CA CYS A 166 -3.17 3.28 -5.09
C CYS A 166 -4.00 4.55 -4.84
N GLY A 167 -3.49 5.71 -5.26
CA GLY A 167 -4.17 7.01 -5.12
C GLY A 167 -5.58 7.11 -5.71
N GLY A 168 -5.96 6.20 -6.63
CA GLY A 168 -7.33 6.12 -7.16
C GLY A 168 -8.28 5.18 -6.39
N ALA A 169 -7.78 4.39 -5.43
CA ALA A 169 -8.62 3.42 -4.72
C ALA A 169 -9.70 4.06 -3.82
N PRO A 170 -9.46 5.22 -3.16
CA PRO A 170 -10.50 5.90 -2.39
C PRO A 170 -11.73 6.27 -3.23
N GLN A 171 -11.49 6.75 -4.45
CA GLN A 171 -12.56 7.10 -5.38
C GLN A 171 -13.26 5.87 -5.95
N LYS A 172 -12.52 4.78 -6.23
CA LYS A 172 -13.14 3.55 -6.77
C LYS A 172 -14.23 3.01 -5.85
N ILE A 173 -13.95 2.91 -4.55
CA ILE A 173 -14.95 2.41 -3.61
C ILE A 173 -16.13 3.37 -3.44
N MET A 174 -15.89 4.68 -3.50
CA MET A 174 -16.95 5.69 -3.47
C MET A 174 -17.90 5.54 -4.68
N TYR A 175 -17.35 5.40 -5.89
CA TYR A 175 -18.18 5.22 -7.09
C TYR A 175 -18.93 3.91 -7.10
N LEU A 176 -18.33 2.81 -6.62
CA LEU A 176 -19.01 1.52 -6.49
C LEU A 176 -20.16 1.59 -5.46
N ALA A 177 -19.96 2.28 -4.36
CA ALA A 177 -21.00 2.49 -3.36
C ALA A 177 -22.13 3.37 -3.91
N GLU A 178 -21.81 4.46 -4.57
CA GLU A 178 -22.80 5.37 -5.19
C GLU A 178 -23.66 4.64 -6.24
N GLU A 179 -23.02 3.82 -7.08
CA GLU A 179 -23.74 2.99 -8.05
C GLU A 179 -24.69 2.00 -7.37
N TYR A 180 -24.25 1.34 -6.31
CA TYR A 180 -25.10 0.47 -5.52
C TYR A 180 -26.28 1.23 -4.88
N PHE A 181 -26.04 2.42 -4.32
CA PHE A 181 -27.11 3.25 -3.75
C PHE A 181 -28.13 3.69 -4.80
N SER A 182 -27.68 3.98 -6.02
CA SER A 182 -28.55 4.32 -7.15
C SER A 182 -29.40 3.13 -7.56
N ASN A 183 -28.79 1.95 -7.72
CA ASN A 183 -29.48 0.72 -8.12
C ASN A 183 -30.46 0.17 -7.07
N SER A 184 -30.15 0.38 -5.78
CA SER A 184 -31.01 -0.03 -4.66
C SER A 184 -32.09 0.99 -4.28
N GLY A 185 -32.13 2.15 -4.96
CA GLY A 185 -33.14 3.20 -4.75
C GLY A 185 -32.95 4.02 -3.48
N VAL A 186 -31.77 3.94 -2.82
CA VAL A 186 -31.47 4.73 -1.62
C VAL A 186 -30.72 6.03 -1.91
N ARG A 187 -30.24 6.22 -3.16
CA ARG A 187 -29.42 7.38 -3.55
C ARG A 187 -30.11 8.73 -3.30
N ASN A 188 -31.41 8.82 -3.58
CA ASN A 188 -32.21 10.03 -3.38
C ASN A 188 -32.47 10.41 -1.92
N LYS A 189 -32.11 9.54 -0.98
CA LYS A 189 -32.16 9.76 0.48
C LYS A 189 -30.76 9.91 1.06
N SER A 190 -29.73 10.08 0.24
CA SER A 190 -28.35 9.99 0.62
C SER A 190 -27.54 11.18 0.13
N GLU A 191 -26.65 11.67 0.97
CA GLU A 191 -25.57 12.56 0.56
C GLU A 191 -24.27 11.73 0.48
N VAL A 192 -23.71 11.60 -0.73
CA VAL A 192 -22.41 10.95 -0.92
C VAL A 192 -21.34 12.03 -0.89
N MET A 193 -20.44 11.94 0.08
CA MET A 193 -19.44 12.94 0.37
C MET A 193 -18.04 12.37 0.26
N PHE A 194 -17.13 13.09 -0.39
CA PHE A 194 -15.72 12.78 -0.45
C PHE A 194 -14.90 13.84 0.26
N TYR A 195 -14.24 13.45 1.34
CA TYR A 195 -13.34 14.30 2.11
C TYR A 195 -11.90 13.94 1.78
N THR A 196 -11.15 14.88 1.23
CA THR A 196 -9.76 14.67 0.86
C THR A 196 -8.85 15.75 1.43
N ALA A 197 -7.73 15.34 1.98
CA ALA A 197 -6.70 16.26 2.43
C ALA A 197 -5.96 16.97 1.27
N ASN A 198 -6.14 16.49 0.03
CA ASN A 198 -5.53 17.05 -1.16
C ASN A 198 -6.28 18.30 -1.65
N ALA A 199 -5.58 19.13 -2.45
CA ALA A 199 -6.14 20.30 -3.13
C ALA A 199 -6.99 19.94 -4.37
N ASN A 200 -6.82 18.74 -4.92
CA ASN A 200 -7.48 18.27 -6.14
C ASN A 200 -7.95 16.84 -5.98
N ILE A 201 -8.95 16.46 -6.78
CA ILE A 201 -9.49 15.10 -6.76
C ILE A 201 -8.47 14.05 -7.24
N PHE A 202 -7.53 14.43 -8.08
CA PHE A 202 -6.46 13.57 -8.58
C PHE A 202 -5.20 14.37 -8.93
N GLN A 203 -4.02 13.74 -8.81
CA GLN A 203 -2.73 14.43 -9.00
C GLN A 203 -2.45 14.83 -10.47
N VAL A 204 -3.02 14.09 -11.44
CA VAL A 204 -2.83 14.37 -12.87
C VAL A 204 -3.95 15.29 -13.35
N PRO A 205 -3.68 16.56 -13.74
CA PRO A 205 -4.71 17.56 -14.03
C PRO A 205 -5.72 17.11 -15.10
N ARG A 206 -5.25 16.47 -16.17
CA ARG A 206 -6.12 15.96 -17.24
C ARG A 206 -7.17 14.98 -16.72
N TYR A 207 -6.78 14.09 -15.79
CA TYR A 207 -7.71 13.14 -15.18
C TYR A 207 -8.57 13.81 -14.12
N ALA A 208 -8.01 14.76 -13.36
CA ALA A 208 -8.77 15.52 -12.36
C ALA A 208 -9.96 16.24 -13.02
N ASN A 209 -9.75 16.95 -14.13
CA ASN A 209 -10.82 17.65 -14.86
C ASN A 209 -11.95 16.71 -15.31
N THR A 210 -11.63 15.50 -15.77
CA THR A 210 -12.65 14.51 -16.15
C THR A 210 -13.38 13.96 -14.91
N LEU A 211 -12.66 13.74 -13.81
CA LEU A 211 -13.24 13.22 -12.57
C LEU A 211 -14.17 14.25 -11.90
N GLU A 212 -13.86 15.54 -11.99
CA GLU A 212 -14.77 16.61 -11.51
C GLU A 212 -16.13 16.57 -12.22
N GLN A 213 -16.13 16.38 -13.56
CA GLN A 213 -17.39 16.21 -14.32
C GLN A 213 -18.16 14.95 -13.90
N VAL A 214 -17.45 13.87 -13.51
CA VAL A 214 -18.09 12.65 -12.99
C VAL A 214 -18.71 12.90 -11.61
N LEU A 215 -18.01 13.63 -10.73
CA LEU A 215 -18.51 13.99 -9.41
C LEU A 215 -19.78 14.85 -9.51
N GLU A 216 -19.76 15.87 -10.38
CA GLU A 216 -20.92 16.72 -10.65
C GLU A 216 -22.11 15.91 -11.17
N ARG A 217 -21.91 15.10 -12.22
CA ARG A 217 -22.96 14.23 -12.79
C ARG A 217 -23.56 13.27 -11.78
N LYS A 218 -22.75 12.74 -10.85
CA LYS A 218 -23.18 11.82 -9.80
C LYS A 218 -23.65 12.54 -8.53
N GLN A 219 -23.63 13.86 -8.53
CA GLN A 219 -24.01 14.69 -7.37
C GLN A 219 -23.23 14.29 -6.09
N ILE A 220 -21.93 14.06 -6.22
CA ILE A 220 -21.05 13.75 -5.11
C ILE A 220 -20.45 15.06 -4.58
N ILE A 221 -20.59 15.29 -3.28
CA ILE A 221 -20.06 16.49 -2.62
C ILE A 221 -18.59 16.26 -2.28
N THR A 222 -17.70 17.10 -2.80
CA THR A 222 -16.26 16.98 -2.54
C THR A 222 -15.79 18.09 -1.62
N ASN A 223 -15.08 17.72 -0.56
CA ASN A 223 -14.50 18.60 0.46
C ASN A 223 -12.97 18.48 0.40
N TYR A 224 -12.31 19.48 -0.17
CA TYR A 224 -10.87 19.57 -0.31
C TYR A 224 -10.19 20.09 0.94
N HIS A 225 -8.88 19.82 1.10
CA HIS A 225 -8.09 20.24 2.25
C HIS A 225 -8.60 19.73 3.60
N LYS A 226 -9.35 18.63 3.61
CA LYS A 226 -9.97 18.06 4.81
C LYS A 226 -9.36 16.70 5.15
N ASN A 227 -8.58 16.66 6.22
CA ASN A 227 -7.95 15.45 6.73
C ASN A 227 -8.73 14.89 7.92
N LEU A 228 -9.12 13.62 7.85
CA LEU A 228 -9.78 12.94 8.98
C LEU A 228 -8.77 12.74 10.12
N VAL A 229 -9.09 13.20 11.32
CA VAL A 229 -8.21 13.11 12.50
C VAL A 229 -8.80 12.30 13.66
N GLU A 230 -10.14 12.19 13.75
CA GLU A 230 -10.80 11.44 14.82
C GLU A 230 -12.15 10.87 14.36
N ILE A 231 -12.52 9.72 14.90
CA ILE A 231 -13.84 9.09 14.79
C ILE A 231 -14.41 8.90 16.20
N ILE A 232 -15.61 9.40 16.41
CA ILE A 232 -16.41 9.20 17.63
C ILE A 232 -17.56 8.26 17.24
N ALA A 233 -17.27 6.96 17.22
CA ALA A 233 -18.15 5.96 16.63
C ALA A 233 -19.53 5.84 17.29
N GLU A 234 -19.61 5.98 18.62
CA GLU A 234 -20.87 5.96 19.37
C GLU A 234 -21.82 7.08 18.97
N LYS A 235 -21.28 8.25 18.59
CA LYS A 235 -22.05 9.40 18.11
C LYS A 235 -22.24 9.41 16.60
N LYS A 236 -21.55 8.54 15.88
CA LYS A 236 -21.43 8.57 14.42
C LYS A 236 -20.94 9.92 13.90
N GLU A 237 -19.91 10.44 14.51
CA GLU A 237 -19.26 11.71 14.17
C GLU A 237 -17.82 11.48 13.73
N ALA A 238 -17.41 12.18 12.67
CA ALA A 238 -16.04 12.21 12.17
C ALA A 238 -15.50 13.65 12.29
N ILE A 239 -14.30 13.81 12.82
CA ILE A 239 -13.66 15.12 12.97
C ILE A 239 -12.63 15.29 11.87
N PHE A 240 -12.83 16.27 11.02
CA PHE A 240 -11.91 16.67 9.96
C PHE A 240 -11.17 17.94 10.36
N GLU A 241 -9.88 17.99 10.04
CA GLU A 241 -9.03 19.16 10.20
C GLU A 241 -8.67 19.71 8.83
N ASP A 242 -8.88 20.99 8.65
CA ASP A 242 -8.50 21.70 7.44
C ASP A 242 -6.96 21.82 7.38
N THR A 243 -6.34 21.32 6.32
CA THR A 243 -4.88 21.24 6.21
C THR A 243 -4.20 22.61 6.02
N GLN A 244 -4.95 23.65 5.72
CA GLN A 244 -4.45 25.02 5.52
C GLN A 244 -4.66 25.90 6.76
N THR A 245 -5.86 25.82 7.36
CA THR A 245 -6.26 26.69 8.47
C THR A 245 -6.16 26.03 9.83
N LEU A 246 -5.98 24.70 9.89
CA LEU A 246 -5.99 23.85 11.08
C LEU A 246 -7.32 23.89 11.86
N LYS A 247 -8.37 24.46 11.29
CA LYS A 247 -9.70 24.46 11.89
C LYS A 247 -10.32 23.08 11.79
N ARG A 248 -11.02 22.69 12.85
CA ARG A 248 -11.73 21.40 12.90
C ARG A 248 -13.23 21.59 12.68
N GLU A 249 -13.82 20.61 12.02
CA GLU A 249 -15.25 20.48 11.84
C GLU A 249 -15.70 19.06 12.17
N THR A 250 -16.91 18.96 12.73
CA THR A 250 -17.55 17.69 13.04
C THR A 250 -18.58 17.35 11.98
N VAL A 251 -18.44 16.20 11.36
CA VAL A 251 -19.31 15.72 10.29
C VAL A 251 -20.04 14.46 10.76
N PRO A 252 -21.39 14.51 10.85
CA PRO A 252 -22.17 13.32 11.14
C PRO A 252 -22.19 12.37 9.94
N TYR A 253 -22.13 11.06 10.19
CA TYR A 253 -22.21 10.05 9.14
C TYR A 253 -23.22 8.95 9.47
N SER A 254 -23.83 8.37 8.44
CA SER A 254 -24.57 7.10 8.53
C SER A 254 -23.63 5.93 8.25
N MET A 255 -22.71 6.11 7.28
CA MET A 255 -21.53 5.26 7.08
C MET A 255 -20.30 6.10 6.74
N ILE A 256 -19.13 5.62 7.11
CA ILE A 256 -17.85 6.22 6.73
C ILE A 256 -16.86 5.16 6.27
N HIS A 257 -16.36 5.29 5.03
CA HIS A 257 -15.25 4.51 4.52
C HIS A 257 -13.95 5.25 4.74
N VAL A 258 -13.06 4.67 5.54
CA VAL A 258 -11.81 5.30 5.92
C VAL A 258 -10.64 4.71 5.15
N VAL A 259 -9.87 5.59 4.50
CA VAL A 259 -8.51 5.30 4.05
C VAL A 259 -7.57 5.71 5.17
N PRO A 260 -6.92 4.76 5.85
CA PRO A 260 -6.01 5.07 6.95
C PRO A 260 -4.74 5.77 6.44
N PRO A 261 -4.09 6.61 7.25
CA PRO A 261 -2.76 7.11 6.95
C PRO A 261 -1.77 5.96 6.74
N MET A 262 -0.80 6.16 5.86
CA MET A 262 0.22 5.17 5.55
C MET A 262 1.60 5.81 5.52
N GLY A 263 2.63 5.00 5.71
CA GLY A 263 4.01 5.45 5.73
C GLY A 263 5.00 4.33 5.40
N PRO A 264 6.29 4.63 5.41
CA PRO A 264 7.32 3.61 5.27
C PRO A 264 7.29 2.64 6.44
N PRO A 265 7.66 1.35 6.21
CA PRO A 265 7.83 0.40 7.31
C PRO A 265 8.82 0.89 8.36
N SER A 266 8.52 0.67 9.65
CA SER A 266 9.31 1.21 10.77
C SER A 266 10.79 0.82 10.70
N PHE A 267 11.12 -0.45 10.38
CA PHE A 267 12.50 -0.90 10.28
C PHE A 267 13.30 -0.22 9.14
N ILE A 268 12.61 0.29 8.10
CA ILE A 268 13.23 1.10 7.04
C ILE A 268 13.45 2.52 7.55
N LYS A 269 12.41 3.12 8.14
CA LYS A 269 12.46 4.48 8.68
C LYS A 269 13.58 4.67 9.72
N GLU A 270 13.87 3.63 10.48
CA GLU A 270 14.90 3.60 11.53
C GLU A 270 16.28 3.19 11.02
N SER A 271 16.44 2.96 9.70
CA SER A 271 17.68 2.49 9.10
C SER A 271 18.40 3.56 8.28
N GLU A 272 19.69 3.37 8.04
CA GLU A 272 20.53 4.27 7.23
C GLU A 272 20.21 4.24 5.72
N ILE A 273 19.30 3.37 5.28
CA ILE A 273 18.84 3.33 3.88
C ILE A 273 17.64 4.24 3.64
N SER A 274 17.15 4.95 4.66
CA SER A 274 16.02 5.85 4.54
C SER A 274 16.41 7.28 4.19
N ASP A 275 15.52 7.94 3.43
CA ASP A 275 15.57 9.40 3.25
C ASP A 275 15.02 10.13 4.51
N SER A 276 14.99 11.46 4.46
CA SER A 276 14.48 12.30 5.56
C SER A 276 12.99 12.05 5.91
N GLN A 277 12.23 11.41 5.04
CA GLN A 277 10.83 11.04 5.27
C GLN A 277 10.65 9.56 5.67
N GLY A 278 11.74 8.80 5.71
CA GLY A 278 11.77 7.40 6.12
C GLY A 278 11.56 6.38 4.99
N TRP A 279 11.49 6.81 3.72
CA TRP A 279 11.39 5.91 2.56
C TRP A 279 12.78 5.44 2.13
N VAL A 280 12.87 4.25 1.51
CA VAL A 280 14.15 3.80 0.92
C VAL A 280 14.62 4.84 -0.09
N ASP A 281 15.82 5.38 0.11
CA ASP A 281 16.38 6.47 -0.70
C ASP A 281 17.08 5.94 -1.95
N ILE A 282 16.38 5.94 -3.08
CA ILE A 282 16.85 5.35 -4.33
C ILE A 282 16.86 6.35 -5.49
N SER A 283 17.78 6.13 -6.42
CA SER A 283 17.81 6.81 -7.71
C SER A 283 16.54 6.47 -8.54
N PRO A 284 15.80 7.48 -9.03
CA PRO A 284 14.61 7.23 -9.86
C PRO A 284 14.94 6.62 -11.22
N TYR A 285 16.19 6.62 -11.64
CA TYR A 285 16.63 6.09 -12.93
C TYR A 285 17.08 4.63 -12.82
N THR A 286 17.87 4.30 -11.79
CA THR A 286 18.52 2.98 -11.66
C THR A 286 17.88 2.08 -10.61
N LEU A 287 17.03 2.63 -9.72
CA LEU A 287 16.48 1.96 -8.54
C LEU A 287 17.55 1.51 -7.53
N GLN A 288 18.81 1.93 -7.71
CA GLN A 288 19.91 1.71 -6.77
C GLN A 288 19.85 2.74 -5.65
N HIS A 289 20.21 2.35 -4.44
CA HIS A 289 20.31 3.24 -3.30
C HIS A 289 21.39 4.32 -3.55
N VAL A 290 21.10 5.56 -3.13
CA VAL A 290 21.98 6.71 -3.41
C VAL A 290 23.36 6.59 -2.76
N LYS A 291 23.48 5.91 -1.61
CA LYS A 291 24.75 5.68 -0.88
C LYS A 291 25.32 4.28 -1.11
N TYR A 292 24.47 3.23 -1.09
CA TYR A 292 24.89 1.83 -1.09
C TYR A 292 24.74 1.21 -2.47
N LYS A 293 25.86 0.91 -3.14
CA LYS A 293 25.87 0.40 -4.52
C LYS A 293 25.29 -1.00 -4.70
N ASN A 294 25.18 -1.78 -3.64
CA ASN A 294 24.63 -3.14 -3.64
C ASN A 294 23.21 -3.21 -3.06
N ILE A 295 22.57 -2.08 -2.76
CA ILE A 295 21.19 -2.02 -2.29
C ILE A 295 20.31 -1.41 -3.37
N PHE A 296 19.18 -2.05 -3.63
CA PHE A 296 18.14 -1.62 -4.57
C PHE A 296 16.80 -1.56 -3.88
N GLY A 297 15.90 -0.71 -4.37
CA GLY A 297 14.54 -0.63 -3.86
C GLY A 297 13.52 -0.54 -4.97
N LEU A 298 12.31 -1.11 -4.76
CA LEU A 298 11.19 -0.93 -5.66
C LEU A 298 9.85 -1.04 -4.94
N GLY A 299 8.81 -0.53 -5.57
CA GLY A 299 7.44 -0.54 -5.03
C GLY A 299 7.22 0.51 -3.95
N ASP A 300 6.24 0.24 -3.09
CA ASP A 300 5.64 1.26 -2.24
C ASP A 300 6.55 1.75 -1.11
N CYS A 301 7.60 1.00 -0.75
CA CYS A 301 8.54 1.38 0.32
C CYS A 301 9.57 2.45 -0.09
N THR A 302 9.62 2.86 -1.35
CA THR A 302 10.63 3.75 -1.89
C THR A 302 10.15 5.20 -2.00
N ASN A 303 11.12 6.14 -2.10
CA ASN A 303 10.87 7.56 -2.35
C ASN A 303 10.60 7.92 -3.83
N LEU A 304 10.39 6.92 -4.70
CA LEU A 304 10.13 7.16 -6.11
C LEU A 304 8.94 8.10 -6.33
N PRO A 305 9.06 9.09 -7.25
CA PRO A 305 8.00 10.06 -7.55
C PRO A 305 6.91 9.42 -8.45
N THR A 306 6.44 8.25 -8.08
CA THR A 306 5.42 7.50 -8.81
C THR A 306 4.29 7.08 -7.88
N SER A 307 3.10 6.85 -8.43
CA SER A 307 2.01 6.25 -7.65
C SER A 307 2.43 4.88 -7.10
N LYS A 308 2.14 4.63 -5.84
CA LYS A 308 2.41 3.35 -5.16
C LYS A 308 1.38 2.31 -5.64
N THR A 309 1.68 1.67 -6.78
CA THR A 309 0.75 0.75 -7.48
C THR A 309 1.46 -0.45 -8.09
N GLY A 310 0.73 -1.54 -8.30
CA GLY A 310 1.23 -2.69 -9.06
C GLY A 310 1.65 -2.35 -10.50
N ALA A 311 1.02 -1.34 -11.12
CA ALA A 311 1.39 -0.86 -12.46
C ALA A 311 2.78 -0.20 -12.45
N ALA A 312 3.10 0.58 -11.41
CA ALA A 312 4.44 1.16 -11.24
C ALA A 312 5.48 0.06 -11.05
N ILE A 313 5.23 -0.90 -10.16
CA ILE A 313 6.11 -2.06 -9.94
C ILE A 313 6.40 -2.79 -11.25
N ARG A 314 5.38 -3.04 -12.07
CA ARG A 314 5.54 -3.70 -13.38
C ARG A 314 6.55 -2.98 -14.29
N LYS A 315 6.62 -1.64 -14.22
CA LYS A 315 7.57 -0.83 -14.99
C LYS A 315 8.96 -0.76 -14.33
N GLN A 316 9.02 -0.83 -13.01
CA GLN A 316 10.28 -0.81 -12.25
C GLN A 316 11.08 -2.11 -12.41
N ILE A 317 10.42 -3.27 -12.49
CA ILE A 317 11.07 -4.59 -12.55
C ILE A 317 12.09 -4.72 -13.69
N PRO A 318 11.82 -4.33 -14.95
CA PRO A 318 12.81 -4.41 -16.02
C PRO A 318 14.08 -3.58 -15.74
N VAL A 319 13.91 -2.38 -15.16
CA VAL A 319 15.01 -1.48 -14.78
C VAL A 319 15.84 -2.13 -13.68
N LEU A 320 15.19 -2.59 -12.60
CA LEU A 320 15.86 -3.29 -11.50
C LEU A 320 16.66 -4.49 -12.00
N LYS A 321 16.02 -5.36 -12.80
CA LYS A 321 16.66 -6.55 -13.36
C LYS A 321 17.92 -6.18 -14.15
N GLN A 322 17.83 -5.20 -15.05
CA GLN A 322 18.96 -4.79 -15.87
C GLN A 322 20.12 -4.30 -14.99
N ASN A 323 19.85 -3.40 -14.07
CA ASN A 323 20.88 -2.83 -13.20
C ASN A 323 21.51 -3.86 -12.24
N ILE A 324 20.74 -4.82 -11.72
CA ILE A 324 21.32 -5.95 -10.97
C ILE A 324 22.23 -6.80 -11.84
N MET A 325 21.82 -7.10 -13.09
CA MET A 325 22.69 -7.84 -14.02
C MET A 325 23.97 -7.07 -14.34
N ASP A 326 23.91 -5.75 -14.43
CA ASP A 326 25.09 -4.94 -14.70
C ASP A 326 26.04 -4.93 -13.50
N VAL A 327 25.53 -4.80 -12.28
CA VAL A 327 26.35 -4.95 -11.04
C VAL A 327 27.02 -6.32 -10.98
N LEU A 328 26.27 -7.41 -11.24
CA LEU A 328 26.80 -8.77 -11.21
C LEU A 328 27.88 -9.03 -12.27
N ASN A 329 27.89 -8.25 -13.35
CA ASN A 329 28.88 -8.35 -14.44
C ASN A 329 29.96 -7.24 -14.37
N GLY A 330 29.97 -6.42 -13.30
CA GLY A 330 30.93 -5.33 -13.15
C GLY A 330 30.77 -4.21 -14.18
N ARG A 331 29.57 -3.97 -14.68
CA ARG A 331 29.24 -2.94 -15.67
C ARG A 331 28.60 -1.72 -14.99
N ASP A 332 28.63 -0.59 -15.69
CA ASP A 332 27.93 0.62 -15.27
C ASP A 332 26.40 0.43 -15.37
N LEU A 333 25.66 1.17 -14.52
CA LEU A 333 24.20 1.11 -14.50
C LEU A 333 23.58 1.93 -15.63
N HIS A 334 22.35 1.58 -16.01
CA HIS A 334 21.56 2.23 -17.05
C HIS A 334 20.28 2.90 -16.50
#